data_11b7a622c810ba80681ac15c69f771a2
#
_entry.id   11b7a622c810ba80681ac15c69f771a2
#
_cell.length_a   1.000
_cell.length_b   1.000
_cell.length_c   1.000
_cell.angle_alpha   90.00
_cell.angle_beta   90.00
_cell.angle_gamma   90.00
#
_symmetry.space_group_name_H-M   'P 1'
#
loop_
_entity.id
_entity.type
_entity.pdbx_description
1 polymer ?
#
loop_
_entity_poly.entity_id
_entity_poly.type
_entity_poly.pdbx_seq_one_letter_code
_entity_poly.pdbx_strand_id
1 'polypeptide(L)'
;MNITQQLCCPGAAENQDYIRLGEDIAMVVDGSTPLVKDPRVPEVREYVRLLADAVVGAEGEDLPHMVAAGIETLRRRCGVPPETEGVSAALAILRETGEQVEVFVLGDCAAGVRFRDGRGPELVSQEAVSRLDGAVVAEMCRLHRERGIDVIEARQLPEVREMLLRHRRMMNRPGGYWIAGFAPEAARHGSHRVYRREELSRVVLFSDGFSGQREALLGAEEPCLQELYQQLRQREAADSRCNRYPRLKPGDDVSGIVALF
;
A
#
# COMPACT_ATOMS: atom_id res chain seq x y z
N MET A 1 -22.14 -0.75 -1.81
CA MET A 1 -21.21 0.33 -2.24
C MET A 1 -21.24 0.54 -3.74
N ASN A 2 -21.00 1.78 -4.21
CA ASN A 2 -20.93 2.10 -5.62
C ASN A 2 -19.49 2.54 -5.97
N ILE A 3 -18.74 1.70 -6.69
CA ILE A 3 -17.40 2.06 -7.17
C ILE A 3 -17.55 3.01 -8.36
N THR A 4 -17.16 4.27 -8.18
CA THR A 4 -17.28 5.32 -9.20
C THR A 4 -16.00 5.54 -9.99
N GLN A 5 -14.83 5.25 -9.39
CA GLN A 5 -13.55 5.34 -10.06
C GLN A 5 -12.62 4.23 -9.58
N GLN A 6 -11.77 3.78 -10.49
CA GLN A 6 -10.62 2.94 -10.20
C GLN A 6 -9.47 3.32 -11.13
N LEU A 7 -8.25 3.25 -10.61
CA LEU A 7 -7.03 3.51 -11.38
C LEU A 7 -5.94 2.58 -10.86
N CYS A 8 -5.21 1.94 -11.78
CA CYS A 8 -4.06 1.10 -11.46
C CYS A 8 -3.02 1.23 -12.59
N CYS A 9 -2.00 2.04 -12.37
CA CYS A 9 -1.07 2.46 -13.38
C CYS A 9 0.39 2.23 -12.95
N PRO A 10 1.26 1.73 -13.86
CA PRO A 10 2.65 1.48 -13.53
C PRO A 10 3.45 2.78 -13.36
N GLY A 11 4.43 2.73 -12.45
CA GLY A 11 5.47 3.76 -12.30
C GLY A 11 6.68 3.51 -13.20
N ALA A 12 6.89 2.26 -13.59
CA ALA A 12 7.96 1.79 -14.45
C ALA A 12 7.42 0.82 -15.52
N ALA A 13 8.25 -0.09 -16.04
CA ALA A 13 7.86 -1.03 -17.09
C ALA A 13 6.80 -2.07 -16.63
N GLU A 14 6.82 -2.44 -15.36
CA GLU A 14 5.91 -3.43 -14.79
C GLU A 14 5.16 -2.85 -13.60
N ASN A 15 3.84 -3.09 -13.57
CA ASN A 15 3.00 -2.72 -12.43
C ASN A 15 2.99 -3.85 -11.40
N GLN A 16 3.37 -3.55 -10.16
CA GLN A 16 3.33 -4.46 -9.03
C GLN A 16 2.08 -4.23 -8.13
N ASP A 17 1.32 -3.16 -8.41
CA ASP A 17 0.03 -2.94 -7.79
C ASP A 17 -1.05 -3.79 -8.44
N TYR A 18 -2.09 -4.09 -7.67
CA TYR A 18 -3.27 -4.81 -8.14
C TYR A 18 -4.55 -4.28 -7.49
N ILE A 19 -5.61 -4.19 -8.28
CA ILE A 19 -6.96 -3.90 -7.80
C ILE A 19 -7.83 -5.16 -7.93
N ARG A 20 -8.53 -5.51 -6.85
CA ARG A 20 -9.52 -6.57 -6.83
C ARG A 20 -10.87 -6.01 -6.41
N LEU A 21 -11.87 -6.19 -7.28
CA LEU A 21 -13.27 -5.87 -6.98
C LEU A 21 -14.06 -7.17 -6.88
N GLY A 22 -14.89 -7.28 -5.85
CA GLY A 22 -15.92 -8.28 -5.65
C GLY A 22 -17.29 -7.63 -5.52
N GLU A 23 -18.29 -8.39 -5.14
CA GLU A 23 -19.68 -7.92 -4.99
C GLU A 23 -19.79 -6.91 -3.83
N ASP A 24 -19.19 -7.24 -2.70
CA ASP A 24 -19.25 -6.48 -1.44
C ASP A 24 -17.87 -6.01 -0.95
N ILE A 25 -16.79 -6.30 -1.68
CA ILE A 25 -15.41 -6.04 -1.29
C ILE A 25 -14.63 -5.36 -2.42
N ALA A 26 -13.78 -4.39 -2.04
CA ALA A 26 -12.84 -3.73 -2.94
C ALA A 26 -11.46 -3.66 -2.27
N MET A 27 -10.40 -3.93 -3.03
CA MET A 27 -9.03 -3.97 -2.52
C MET A 27 -8.07 -3.24 -3.45
N VAL A 28 -7.16 -2.49 -2.84
CA VAL A 28 -5.88 -2.04 -3.41
C VAL A 28 -4.79 -2.88 -2.77
N VAL A 29 -3.92 -3.45 -3.57
CA VAL A 29 -2.81 -4.30 -3.16
C VAL A 29 -1.55 -3.75 -3.81
N ASP A 30 -0.59 -3.31 -3.00
CA ASP A 30 0.69 -2.73 -3.43
C ASP A 30 1.81 -3.73 -3.17
N GLY A 31 2.40 -4.23 -4.24
CA GLY A 31 3.39 -5.29 -4.20
C GLY A 31 4.81 -4.79 -3.96
N SER A 32 5.54 -5.47 -3.10
CA SER A 32 6.93 -5.13 -2.77
C SER A 32 7.90 -6.21 -3.23
N THR A 33 8.87 -5.80 -4.08
CA THR A 33 9.92 -6.70 -4.57
C THR A 33 10.81 -7.20 -3.44
N PRO A 34 11.04 -8.53 -3.33
CA PRO A 34 11.90 -9.10 -2.31
C PRO A 34 13.38 -8.75 -2.57
N LEU A 35 14.15 -8.62 -1.49
CA LEU A 35 15.62 -8.49 -1.59
C LEU A 35 16.30 -9.83 -1.84
N VAL A 36 15.69 -10.92 -1.39
CA VAL A 36 16.17 -12.30 -1.60
C VAL A 36 15.07 -13.07 -2.31
N LYS A 37 15.40 -13.71 -3.42
CA LYS A 37 14.48 -14.56 -4.18
C LYS A 37 14.46 -15.97 -3.60
N ASP A 38 13.28 -16.49 -3.30
CA ASP A 38 13.03 -17.90 -2.98
C ASP A 38 12.26 -18.53 -4.15
N PRO A 39 12.76 -19.60 -4.80
CA PRO A 39 12.12 -20.19 -5.98
C PRO A 39 10.75 -20.81 -5.70
N ARG A 40 10.38 -21.03 -4.41
CA ARG A 40 9.07 -21.52 -4.01
C ARG A 40 8.01 -20.42 -3.98
N VAL A 41 8.43 -19.18 -4.00
CA VAL A 41 7.58 -18.00 -3.86
C VAL A 41 7.32 -17.41 -5.24
N PRO A 42 6.07 -17.06 -5.58
CA PRO A 42 5.73 -16.44 -6.85
C PRO A 42 6.40 -15.07 -7.02
N GLU A 43 6.56 -14.62 -8.25
CA GLU A 43 6.95 -13.22 -8.54
C GLU A 43 5.87 -12.25 -8.02
N VAL A 44 6.23 -11.00 -7.75
CA VAL A 44 5.38 -10.02 -7.07
C VAL A 44 4.00 -9.88 -7.72
N ARG A 45 3.94 -9.76 -9.04
CA ARG A 45 2.67 -9.60 -9.78
C ARG A 45 1.73 -10.79 -9.63
N GLU A 46 2.27 -11.99 -9.56
CA GLU A 46 1.48 -13.18 -9.30
C GLU A 46 1.06 -13.24 -7.82
N TYR A 47 1.99 -12.91 -6.92
CA TYR A 47 1.74 -12.88 -5.49
C TYR A 47 0.56 -11.97 -5.13
N VAL A 48 0.54 -10.72 -5.61
CA VAL A 48 -0.53 -9.76 -5.26
C VAL A 48 -1.91 -10.23 -5.74
N ARG A 49 -1.96 -10.87 -6.92
CA ARG A 49 -3.21 -11.46 -7.44
C ARG A 49 -3.68 -12.65 -6.61
N LEU A 50 -2.78 -13.58 -6.32
CA LEU A 50 -3.08 -14.77 -5.53
C LEU A 50 -3.49 -14.40 -4.11
N LEU A 51 -2.84 -13.40 -3.50
CA LEU A 51 -3.20 -12.89 -2.18
C LEU A 51 -4.60 -12.28 -2.20
N ALA A 52 -4.88 -11.41 -3.16
CA ALA A 52 -6.19 -10.77 -3.29
C ALA A 52 -7.31 -11.80 -3.49
N ASP A 53 -7.11 -12.78 -4.37
CA ASP A 53 -8.07 -13.86 -4.62
C ASP A 53 -8.25 -14.75 -3.37
N ALA A 54 -7.17 -15.04 -2.63
CA ALA A 54 -7.23 -15.82 -1.40
C ALA A 54 -7.97 -15.07 -0.28
N VAL A 55 -7.79 -13.75 -0.17
CA VAL A 55 -8.51 -12.93 0.82
C VAL A 55 -10.00 -12.84 0.48
N VAL A 56 -10.34 -12.57 -0.79
CA VAL A 56 -11.76 -12.51 -1.23
C VAL A 56 -12.47 -13.84 -1.08
N GLY A 57 -11.76 -14.95 -1.33
CA GLY A 57 -12.31 -16.30 -1.16
C GLY A 57 -12.29 -16.84 0.28
N ALA A 58 -11.75 -16.08 1.23
CA ALA A 58 -11.69 -16.52 2.62
C ALA A 58 -13.00 -16.24 3.36
N GLU A 59 -13.41 -17.18 4.20
CA GLU A 59 -14.46 -16.97 5.19
C GLU A 59 -13.85 -16.33 6.45
N GLY A 60 -14.54 -15.33 7.02
CA GLY A 60 -14.10 -14.65 8.24
C GLY A 60 -15.15 -13.69 8.78
N GLU A 61 -15.19 -13.54 10.09
CA GLU A 61 -16.12 -12.63 10.77
C GLU A 61 -15.86 -11.17 10.39
N ASP A 62 -14.58 -10.82 10.21
CA ASP A 62 -14.10 -9.48 9.87
C ASP A 62 -12.92 -9.52 8.88
N LEU A 63 -12.52 -8.36 8.38
CA LEU A 63 -11.40 -8.22 7.44
C LEU A 63 -10.06 -8.75 8.00
N PRO A 64 -9.67 -8.51 9.26
CA PRO A 64 -8.45 -9.12 9.82
C PRO A 64 -8.42 -10.63 9.73
N HIS A 65 -9.55 -11.32 10.00
CA HIS A 65 -9.64 -12.78 9.90
C HIS A 65 -9.54 -13.24 8.44
N MET A 66 -10.23 -12.58 7.51
CA MET A 66 -10.14 -12.89 6.08
C MET A 66 -8.71 -12.72 5.55
N VAL A 67 -8.03 -11.63 5.91
CA VAL A 67 -6.64 -11.38 5.51
C VAL A 67 -5.70 -12.45 6.09
N ALA A 68 -5.85 -12.81 7.37
CA ALA A 68 -5.07 -13.87 7.99
C ALA A 68 -5.27 -15.22 7.28
N ALA A 69 -6.52 -15.58 6.97
CA ALA A 69 -6.86 -16.82 6.26
C ALA A 69 -6.33 -16.82 4.81
N GLY A 70 -6.38 -15.67 4.12
CA GLY A 70 -5.81 -15.50 2.78
C GLY A 70 -4.29 -15.68 2.76
N ILE A 71 -3.58 -15.05 3.71
CA ILE A 71 -2.12 -15.22 3.87
C ILE A 71 -1.78 -16.69 4.17
N GLU A 72 -2.52 -17.34 5.06
CA GLU A 72 -2.30 -18.75 5.41
C GLU A 72 -2.53 -19.67 4.22
N THR A 73 -3.57 -19.42 3.42
CA THR A 73 -3.85 -20.17 2.20
C THR A 73 -2.69 -20.05 1.21
N LEU A 74 -2.18 -18.84 0.99
CA LEU A 74 -1.06 -18.61 0.08
C LEU A 74 0.23 -19.24 0.60
N ARG A 75 0.51 -19.11 1.91
CA ARG A 75 1.66 -19.74 2.56
C ARG A 75 1.69 -21.24 2.36
N ARG A 76 0.54 -21.90 2.60
CA ARG A 76 0.39 -23.37 2.41
C ARG A 76 0.59 -23.76 0.95
N ARG A 77 0.03 -22.99 0.01
CA ARG A 77 0.20 -23.23 -1.43
C ARG A 77 1.67 -23.18 -1.86
N CYS A 78 2.44 -22.25 -1.29
CA CYS A 78 3.88 -22.12 -1.56
C CYS A 78 4.74 -23.13 -0.78
N GLY A 79 4.19 -23.79 0.24
CA GLY A 79 4.93 -24.73 1.08
C GLY A 79 6.06 -24.07 1.88
N VAL A 80 5.86 -22.81 2.32
CA VAL A 80 6.89 -22.05 3.03
C VAL A 80 6.50 -21.79 4.50
N PRO A 81 7.48 -21.63 5.42
CA PRO A 81 7.21 -21.25 6.80
C PRO A 81 6.79 -19.76 6.91
N PRO A 82 6.13 -19.35 8.02
CA PRO A 82 5.68 -17.97 8.21
C PRO A 82 6.79 -16.93 8.18
N GLU A 83 8.00 -17.31 8.59
CA GLU A 83 9.19 -16.44 8.67
C GLU A 83 9.89 -16.25 7.32
N THR A 84 9.36 -16.84 6.24
CA THR A 84 9.98 -16.75 4.92
C THR A 84 10.13 -15.29 4.49
N GLU A 85 11.36 -14.89 4.30
CA GLU A 85 11.68 -13.62 3.66
C GLU A 85 11.39 -13.74 2.16
N GLY A 86 10.61 -12.83 1.62
CA GLY A 86 10.21 -12.93 0.22
C GLY A 86 9.37 -11.73 -0.21
N VAL A 87 8.48 -11.98 -1.15
CA VAL A 87 7.49 -11.00 -1.60
C VAL A 87 6.55 -10.62 -0.45
N SER A 88 6.06 -9.42 -0.51
CA SER A 88 5.05 -8.91 0.41
C SER A 88 4.17 -7.89 -0.30
N ALA A 89 3.05 -7.53 0.33
CA ALA A 89 2.18 -6.49 -0.20
C ALA A 89 1.54 -5.68 0.92
N ALA A 90 1.42 -4.37 0.71
CA ALA A 90 0.52 -3.55 1.50
C ALA A 90 -0.91 -3.68 0.98
N LEU A 91 -1.88 -3.50 1.87
CA LEU A 91 -3.30 -3.68 1.58
C LEU A 91 -4.12 -2.49 2.06
N ALA A 92 -5.06 -2.04 1.24
CA ALA A 92 -6.21 -1.25 1.67
C ALA A 92 -7.48 -1.97 1.19
N ILE A 93 -8.36 -2.31 2.11
CA ILE A 93 -9.55 -3.12 1.85
C ILE A 93 -10.79 -2.41 2.37
N LEU A 94 -11.85 -2.45 1.59
CA LEU A 94 -13.18 -1.98 1.91
C LEU A 94 -14.16 -3.13 1.73
N ARG A 95 -14.98 -3.43 2.76
CA ARG A 95 -16.06 -4.43 2.68
C ARG A 95 -17.37 -3.85 3.20
N GLU A 96 -18.45 -4.08 2.47
CA GLU A 96 -19.81 -3.74 2.88
C GLU A 96 -20.56 -4.99 3.35
N THR A 97 -21.06 -5.00 4.57
CA THR A 97 -21.82 -6.10 5.16
C THR A 97 -23.12 -5.57 5.76
N GLY A 98 -24.20 -5.61 4.95
CA GLY A 98 -25.49 -5.08 5.38
C GLY A 98 -25.44 -3.58 5.68
N GLU A 99 -25.60 -3.21 6.95
CA GLU A 99 -25.56 -1.80 7.40
C GLU A 99 -24.18 -1.33 7.83
N GLN A 100 -23.16 -2.19 7.75
CA GLN A 100 -21.80 -1.89 8.17
C GLN A 100 -20.85 -1.82 6.98
N VAL A 101 -19.83 -1.00 7.14
CA VAL A 101 -18.70 -0.86 6.21
C VAL A 101 -17.42 -1.03 7.00
N GLU A 102 -16.63 -2.03 6.63
CA GLU A 102 -15.31 -2.26 7.19
C GLU A 102 -14.24 -1.66 6.29
N VAL A 103 -13.26 -1.02 6.91
CA VAL A 103 -12.04 -0.53 6.27
C VAL A 103 -10.85 -1.15 6.99
N PHE A 104 -9.96 -1.77 6.24
CA PHE A 104 -8.74 -2.39 6.76
C PHE A 104 -7.52 -1.94 5.98
N VAL A 105 -6.45 -1.60 6.69
CA VAL A 105 -5.16 -1.20 6.09
C VAL A 105 -4.03 -1.97 6.77
N LEU A 106 -3.14 -2.54 5.98
CA LEU A 106 -1.92 -3.22 6.43
C LEU A 106 -0.74 -2.78 5.55
N GLY A 107 0.34 -2.32 6.15
CA GLY A 107 1.48 -1.73 5.43
C GLY A 107 1.26 -0.23 5.17
N ASP A 108 1.71 0.29 4.03
CA ASP A 108 1.74 1.71 3.67
C ASP A 108 0.67 2.16 2.68
N CYS A 109 -0.24 1.26 2.28
CA CYS A 109 -1.51 1.67 1.69
C CYS A 109 -2.32 2.51 2.69
N ALA A 110 -3.34 3.21 2.21
CA ALA A 110 -4.20 4.02 3.06
C ALA A 110 -5.65 4.06 2.56
N ALA A 111 -6.56 4.45 3.48
CA ALA A 111 -7.94 4.73 3.15
C ALA A 111 -8.36 6.09 3.71
N GLY A 112 -9.01 6.90 2.88
CA GLY A 112 -9.65 8.15 3.27
C GLY A 112 -11.16 7.94 3.42
N VAL A 113 -11.70 8.25 4.59
CA VAL A 113 -13.12 8.10 4.89
C VAL A 113 -13.76 9.46 5.05
N ARG A 114 -14.84 9.71 4.33
CA ARG A 114 -15.63 10.96 4.41
C ARG A 114 -17.05 10.67 4.86
N PHE A 115 -17.56 11.57 5.69
CA PHE A 115 -18.85 11.43 6.36
C PHE A 115 -19.90 12.38 5.80
N ARG A 116 -21.19 11.99 5.88
CA ARG A 116 -22.33 12.81 5.43
C ARG A 116 -22.62 14.01 6.32
N ASP A 117 -22.27 13.93 7.61
CA ASP A 117 -22.53 14.98 8.60
C ASP A 117 -21.57 16.18 8.49
N GLY A 118 -20.65 16.17 7.55
CA GLY A 118 -19.70 17.27 7.30
C GLY A 118 -18.52 17.33 8.26
N ARG A 119 -18.37 16.37 9.19
CA ARG A 119 -17.12 16.25 9.97
C ARG A 119 -15.93 16.03 9.04
N GLY A 120 -14.75 16.42 9.47
CA GLY A 120 -13.53 16.28 8.69
C GLY A 120 -13.26 14.83 8.29
N PRO A 121 -12.52 14.60 7.19
CA PRO A 121 -12.21 13.25 6.74
C PRO A 121 -11.30 12.53 7.73
N GLU A 122 -11.51 11.22 7.88
CA GLU A 122 -10.63 10.33 8.64
C GLU A 122 -9.64 9.65 7.69
N LEU A 123 -8.38 9.57 8.09
CA LEU A 123 -7.35 8.77 7.41
C LEU A 123 -7.11 7.49 8.21
N VAL A 124 -7.36 6.34 7.58
CA VAL A 124 -6.97 5.03 8.09
C VAL A 124 -5.65 4.65 7.42
N SER A 125 -4.57 4.57 8.18
CA SER A 125 -3.22 4.29 7.66
C SER A 125 -2.33 3.69 8.74
N GLN A 126 -1.13 3.24 8.32
CA GLN A 126 -0.02 2.85 9.17
C GLN A 126 1.23 3.63 8.77
N GLU A 127 1.96 4.16 9.75
CA GLU A 127 3.10 5.04 9.48
C GLU A 127 4.46 4.35 9.57
N ALA A 128 4.51 3.07 9.97
CA ALA A 128 5.78 2.41 10.26
C ALA A 128 6.69 2.33 9.02
N VAL A 129 6.15 1.91 7.86
CA VAL A 129 6.88 1.83 6.59
C VAL A 129 7.29 3.23 6.13
N SER A 130 6.33 4.16 6.06
CA SER A 130 6.58 5.55 5.62
C SER A 130 7.65 6.26 6.46
N ARG A 131 7.74 5.97 7.77
CA ARG A 131 8.81 6.51 8.64
C ARG A 131 10.17 5.93 8.28
N LEU A 132 10.26 4.62 8.01
CA LEU A 132 11.50 3.97 7.61
C LEU A 132 11.97 4.49 6.25
N ASP A 133 11.08 4.63 5.29
CA ASP A 133 11.37 5.18 3.97
C ASP A 133 11.77 6.65 4.05
N GLY A 134 11.09 7.44 4.86
CA GLY A 134 11.47 8.82 5.15
C GLY A 134 12.89 8.95 5.71
N ALA A 135 13.33 8.02 6.57
CA ALA A 135 14.68 7.98 7.09
C ALA A 135 15.72 7.66 5.98
N VAL A 136 15.39 6.77 5.05
CA VAL A 136 16.25 6.48 3.88
C VAL A 136 16.35 7.71 2.97
N VAL A 137 15.22 8.35 2.66
CA VAL A 137 15.20 9.59 1.86
C VAL A 137 16.02 10.69 2.51
N ALA A 138 15.93 10.86 3.84
CA ALA A 138 16.74 11.84 4.57
C ALA A 138 18.24 11.56 4.43
N GLU A 139 18.65 10.29 4.49
CA GLU A 139 20.05 9.89 4.27
C GLU A 139 20.49 10.16 2.83
N MET A 140 19.66 9.82 1.82
CA MET A 140 19.93 10.15 0.43
C MET A 140 20.13 11.65 0.22
N CYS A 141 19.29 12.49 0.84
CA CYS A 141 19.43 13.95 0.80
C CYS A 141 20.70 14.45 1.51
N ARG A 142 21.13 13.80 2.59
CA ARG A 142 22.40 14.12 3.25
C ARG A 142 23.57 13.87 2.31
N LEU A 143 23.62 12.68 1.68
CA LEU A 143 24.66 12.28 0.74
C LEU A 143 24.67 13.16 -0.52
N HIS A 144 23.50 13.54 -1.03
CA HIS A 144 23.37 14.53 -2.12
C HIS A 144 24.09 15.84 -1.78
N ARG A 145 23.84 16.41 -0.60
CA ARG A 145 24.48 17.67 -0.18
C ARG A 145 25.97 17.53 0.05
N GLU A 146 26.43 16.41 0.61
CA GLU A 146 27.84 16.21 0.96
C GLU A 146 28.71 15.84 -0.24
N ARG A 147 28.16 15.07 -1.20
CA ARG A 147 28.94 14.49 -2.31
C ARG A 147 28.63 15.15 -3.67
N GLY A 148 27.62 16.01 -3.77
CA GLY A 148 27.21 16.65 -5.02
C GLY A 148 26.64 15.67 -6.07
N ILE A 149 26.14 14.50 -5.65
CA ILE A 149 25.49 13.51 -6.51
C ILE A 149 23.97 13.69 -6.49
N ASP A 150 23.25 13.17 -7.48
CA ASP A 150 21.79 13.25 -7.48
C ASP A 150 21.18 12.39 -6.35
N VAL A 151 20.02 12.81 -5.83
CA VAL A 151 19.35 12.08 -4.72
C VAL A 151 19.10 10.63 -5.12
N ILE A 152 18.64 10.39 -6.35
CA ILE A 152 18.37 9.02 -6.81
C ILE A 152 19.67 8.19 -6.98
N GLU A 153 20.79 8.80 -7.27
CA GLU A 153 22.10 8.12 -7.34
C GLU A 153 22.56 7.68 -5.95
N ALA A 154 22.29 8.52 -4.91
CA ALA A 154 22.62 8.17 -3.52
C ALA A 154 21.98 6.85 -3.08
N ARG A 155 20.80 6.47 -3.63
CA ARG A 155 20.16 5.19 -3.34
C ARG A 155 21.02 3.97 -3.65
N GLN A 156 21.95 4.08 -4.61
CA GLN A 156 22.84 2.98 -5.01
C GLN A 156 24.07 2.83 -4.10
N LEU A 157 24.31 3.81 -3.23
CA LEU A 157 25.46 3.78 -2.34
C LEU A 157 25.34 2.68 -1.29
N PRO A 158 26.46 2.06 -0.88
CA PRO A 158 26.47 0.96 0.07
C PRO A 158 25.74 1.25 1.39
N GLU A 159 25.92 2.44 1.94
CA GLU A 159 25.32 2.86 3.19
C GLU A 159 23.77 2.93 3.12
N VAL A 160 23.22 3.41 1.99
CA VAL A 160 21.77 3.45 1.76
C VAL A 160 21.22 2.05 1.52
N ARG A 161 21.93 1.23 0.73
CA ARG A 161 21.55 -0.16 0.49
C ARG A 161 21.55 -0.99 1.76
N GLU A 162 22.54 -0.81 2.62
CA GLU A 162 22.60 -1.45 3.94
C GLU A 162 21.43 -1.04 4.83
N MET A 163 21.05 0.26 4.80
CA MET A 163 19.89 0.78 5.52
C MET A 163 18.59 0.14 5.03
N LEU A 164 18.37 0.04 3.72
CA LEU A 164 17.23 -0.65 3.12
C LEU A 164 17.17 -2.12 3.52
N LEU A 165 18.31 -2.84 3.49
CA LEU A 165 18.40 -4.24 3.94
C LEU A 165 18.03 -4.40 5.41
N ARG A 166 18.52 -3.50 6.27
CA ARG A 166 18.21 -3.48 7.69
C ARG A 166 16.71 -3.25 7.93
N HIS A 167 16.10 -2.30 7.21
CA HIS A 167 14.66 -2.06 7.30
C HIS A 167 13.86 -3.30 6.86
N ARG A 168 14.27 -3.95 5.77
CA ARG A 168 13.57 -5.17 5.31
C ARG A 168 13.60 -6.29 6.36
N ARG A 169 14.69 -6.45 7.11
CA ARG A 169 14.79 -7.42 8.21
C ARG A 169 13.88 -7.12 9.41
N MET A 170 13.28 -5.92 9.46
CA MET A 170 12.31 -5.54 10.48
C MET A 170 10.88 -5.94 10.11
N MET A 171 10.66 -6.52 8.92
CA MET A 171 9.36 -6.95 8.44
C MET A 171 8.73 -8.01 9.35
N ASN A 172 7.45 -7.82 9.71
CA ASN A 172 6.64 -8.72 10.52
C ASN A 172 7.28 -9.12 11.84
N ARG A 173 7.89 -8.12 12.53
CA ARG A 173 8.53 -8.28 13.84
C ARG A 173 8.14 -7.17 14.79
N PRO A 174 8.06 -7.43 16.11
CA PRO A 174 7.89 -6.39 17.12
C PRO A 174 8.96 -5.30 17.00
N GLY A 175 8.53 -4.04 17.05
CA GLY A 175 9.42 -2.89 16.86
C GLY A 175 9.78 -2.56 15.41
N GLY A 176 9.30 -3.35 14.46
CA GLY A 176 9.42 -3.11 13.03
C GLY A 176 8.12 -2.63 12.40
N TYR A 177 7.74 -3.23 11.27
CA TYR A 177 6.52 -2.95 10.56
C TYR A 177 5.81 -4.25 10.15
N TRP A 178 4.49 -4.16 9.95
CA TRP A 178 3.65 -5.29 9.57
C TRP A 178 3.12 -5.10 8.16
N ILE A 179 3.17 -6.18 7.36
CA ILE A 179 2.78 -6.19 5.95
C ILE A 179 2.35 -7.62 5.55
N ALA A 180 1.49 -7.76 4.56
CA ALA A 180 1.10 -9.08 4.08
C ALA A 180 2.27 -9.77 3.36
N GLY A 181 2.88 -10.72 4.05
CA GLY A 181 3.86 -11.68 3.56
C GLY A 181 3.34 -13.10 3.74
N PHE A 182 4.13 -13.97 4.39
CA PHE A 182 3.73 -15.34 4.69
C PHE A 182 3.36 -15.57 6.17
N ALA A 183 3.38 -14.53 6.99
CA ALA A 183 2.98 -14.57 8.40
C ALA A 183 1.52 -14.13 8.58
N PRO A 184 0.54 -15.04 8.83
CA PRO A 184 -0.87 -14.67 9.05
C PRO A 184 -1.08 -13.73 10.22
N GLU A 185 -0.17 -13.75 11.20
CA GLU A 185 -0.18 -12.86 12.37
C GLU A 185 -0.16 -11.37 11.96
N ALA A 186 0.44 -11.02 10.81
CA ALA A 186 0.52 -9.65 10.33
C ALA A 186 -0.87 -8.98 10.24
N ALA A 187 -1.91 -9.74 9.91
CA ALA A 187 -3.26 -9.22 9.80
C ALA A 187 -3.81 -8.63 11.12
N ARG A 188 -3.34 -9.14 12.29
CA ARG A 188 -3.75 -8.64 13.61
C ARG A 188 -3.19 -7.25 13.93
N HIS A 189 -2.18 -6.84 13.19
CA HIS A 189 -1.49 -5.56 13.36
C HIS A 189 -1.96 -4.50 12.36
N GLY A 190 -2.92 -4.83 11.48
CA GLY A 190 -3.55 -3.88 10.58
C GLY A 190 -4.41 -2.85 11.31
N SER A 191 -4.61 -1.70 10.69
CA SER A 191 -5.59 -0.70 11.15
C SER A 191 -6.97 -1.10 10.64
N HIS A 192 -7.87 -1.48 11.55
CA HIS A 192 -9.23 -1.89 11.24
C HIS A 192 -10.24 -0.89 11.81
N ARG A 193 -11.23 -0.51 11.00
CA ARG A 193 -12.33 0.39 11.36
C ARG A 193 -13.65 -0.16 10.84
N VAL A 194 -14.70 0.03 11.63
CA VAL A 194 -16.07 -0.33 11.26
C VAL A 194 -16.94 0.91 11.39
N TYR A 195 -17.70 1.21 10.35
CA TYR A 195 -18.61 2.36 10.28
C TYR A 195 -20.01 1.90 9.98
N ARG A 196 -21.02 2.70 10.37
CA ARG A 196 -22.36 2.52 9.83
C ARG A 196 -22.43 3.08 8.42
N ARG A 197 -22.98 2.29 7.50
CA ARG A 197 -23.09 2.67 6.08
C ARG A 197 -23.75 4.03 5.88
N GLU A 198 -24.80 4.32 6.63
CA GLU A 198 -25.55 5.58 6.56
C GLU A 198 -24.74 6.83 6.93
N GLU A 199 -23.66 6.69 7.72
CA GLU A 199 -22.80 7.80 8.11
C GLU A 199 -21.81 8.18 6.99
N LEU A 200 -21.54 7.27 6.08
CA LEU A 200 -20.52 7.45 5.06
C LEU A 200 -21.06 8.16 3.83
N SER A 201 -20.30 9.08 3.28
CA SER A 201 -20.51 9.62 1.94
C SER A 201 -19.56 8.96 0.93
N ARG A 202 -18.29 8.72 1.33
CA ARG A 202 -17.26 8.22 0.43
C ARG A 202 -16.13 7.54 1.19
N VAL A 203 -15.56 6.49 0.56
CA VAL A 203 -14.26 5.93 0.94
C VAL A 203 -13.35 5.93 -0.28
N VAL A 204 -12.09 6.32 -0.10
CA VAL A 204 -11.03 6.23 -1.11
C VAL A 204 -9.96 5.30 -0.60
N LEU A 205 -9.66 4.21 -1.31
CA LEU A 205 -8.50 3.36 -1.06
C LEU A 205 -7.37 3.77 -2.00
N PHE A 206 -6.12 3.76 -1.53
CA PHE A 206 -4.98 4.12 -2.38
C PHE A 206 -3.66 3.51 -1.90
N SER A 207 -2.76 3.20 -2.86
CA SER A 207 -1.38 2.79 -2.60
C SER A 207 -0.47 3.98 -2.25
N ASP A 208 0.73 3.72 -1.79
CA ASP A 208 1.70 4.75 -1.40
C ASP A 208 2.11 5.67 -2.56
N GLY A 209 2.00 5.20 -3.81
CA GLY A 209 2.20 6.03 -4.99
C GLY A 209 1.33 7.29 -5.04
N PHE A 210 0.16 7.28 -4.40
CA PHE A 210 -0.68 8.46 -4.20
C PHE A 210 -0.37 9.25 -2.93
N SER A 211 0.62 8.87 -2.12
CA SER A 211 0.90 9.51 -0.83
C SER A 211 1.11 11.04 -0.93
N GLY A 212 1.73 11.49 -2.01
CA GLY A 212 1.94 12.91 -2.31
C GLY A 212 0.67 13.68 -2.70
N GLN A 213 -0.46 13.00 -2.92
CA GLN A 213 -1.77 13.56 -3.27
C GLN A 213 -2.82 13.32 -2.17
N ARG A 214 -2.38 12.87 -0.99
CA ARG A 214 -3.24 12.51 0.14
C ARG A 214 -4.23 13.62 0.52
N GLU A 215 -3.78 14.87 0.61
CA GLU A 215 -4.63 16.01 0.97
C GLU A 215 -5.73 16.22 -0.07
N ALA A 216 -5.42 16.10 -1.35
CA ALA A 216 -6.42 16.23 -2.43
C ALA A 216 -7.41 15.06 -2.41
N LEU A 217 -6.94 13.81 -2.18
CA LEU A 217 -7.80 12.63 -2.06
C LEU A 217 -8.78 12.74 -0.88
N LEU A 218 -8.33 13.29 0.25
CA LEU A 218 -9.15 13.45 1.45
C LEU A 218 -10.08 14.67 1.35
N GLY A 219 -9.56 15.81 0.90
CA GLY A 219 -10.22 17.11 0.97
C GLY A 219 -11.25 17.35 -0.12
N ALA A 220 -11.02 16.86 -1.35
CA ALA A 220 -11.96 17.05 -2.45
C ALA A 220 -13.30 16.37 -2.15
N GLU A 221 -14.39 16.95 -2.62
CA GLU A 221 -15.72 16.34 -2.52
C GLU A 221 -15.82 15.11 -3.42
N GLU A 222 -15.34 15.23 -4.65
CA GLU A 222 -15.17 14.14 -5.62
C GLU A 222 -13.76 14.20 -6.20
N PRO A 223 -12.77 13.44 -5.65
CA PRO A 223 -11.44 13.44 -6.22
C PRO A 223 -11.45 12.74 -7.58
N CYS A 224 -10.81 13.34 -8.57
CA CYS A 224 -10.60 12.70 -9.86
C CYS A 224 -9.24 11.98 -9.85
N LEU A 225 -9.23 10.65 -9.72
CA LEU A 225 -8.01 9.85 -9.67
C LEU A 225 -7.14 10.04 -10.91
N GLN A 226 -7.76 10.19 -12.10
CA GLN A 226 -7.03 10.39 -13.34
C GLN A 226 -6.30 11.74 -13.39
N GLU A 227 -6.92 12.81 -12.91
CA GLU A 227 -6.26 14.14 -12.85
C GLU A 227 -5.12 14.15 -11.84
N LEU A 228 -5.33 13.57 -10.65
CA LEU A 228 -4.31 13.45 -9.62
C LEU A 228 -3.12 12.62 -10.12
N TYR A 229 -3.38 11.54 -10.83
CA TYR A 229 -2.34 10.74 -11.48
C TYR A 229 -1.55 11.53 -12.52
N GLN A 230 -2.23 12.28 -13.40
CA GLN A 230 -1.56 13.10 -14.40
C GLN A 230 -0.66 14.17 -13.77
N GLN A 231 -1.14 14.86 -12.72
CA GLN A 231 -0.36 15.84 -11.97
C GLN A 231 0.87 15.20 -11.32
N LEU A 232 0.71 14.00 -10.74
CA LEU A 232 1.80 13.24 -10.15
C LEU A 232 2.87 12.91 -11.21
N ARG A 233 2.48 12.35 -12.38
CA ARG A 233 3.41 12.01 -13.46
C ARG A 233 4.12 13.22 -14.05
N GLN A 234 3.45 14.35 -14.18
CA GLN A 234 4.09 15.61 -14.61
C GLN A 234 5.15 16.07 -13.60
N ARG A 235 4.85 15.99 -12.30
CA ARG A 235 5.81 16.34 -11.24
C ARG A 235 7.01 15.41 -11.23
N GLU A 236 6.81 14.12 -11.38
CA GLU A 236 7.87 13.11 -11.45
C GLU A 236 8.76 13.30 -12.68
N ALA A 237 8.16 13.55 -13.86
CA ALA A 237 8.90 13.80 -15.09
C ALA A 237 9.74 15.07 -15.02
N ALA A 238 9.23 16.12 -14.34
CA ALA A 238 9.95 17.37 -14.13
C ALA A 238 11.13 17.23 -13.13
N ASP A 239 11.20 16.14 -12.38
CA ASP A 239 12.21 15.87 -11.37
C ASP A 239 12.64 14.39 -11.35
N SER A 240 13.09 13.87 -12.48
CA SER A 240 13.52 12.47 -12.62
C SER A 240 14.71 12.07 -11.75
N ARG A 241 15.49 13.06 -11.29
CA ARG A 241 16.64 12.89 -10.39
C ARG A 241 16.29 12.95 -8.91
N CYS A 242 15.03 13.22 -8.58
CA CYS A 242 14.50 13.34 -7.22
C CYS A 242 15.17 14.44 -6.36
N ASN A 243 15.74 15.46 -6.98
CA ASN A 243 16.46 16.51 -6.27
C ASN A 243 15.54 17.58 -5.69
N ARG A 244 14.45 17.89 -6.38
CA ARG A 244 13.46 18.89 -5.96
C ARG A 244 12.40 18.29 -5.03
N TYR A 245 12.01 17.07 -5.31
CA TYR A 245 11.04 16.30 -4.54
C TYR A 245 11.65 14.93 -4.18
N PRO A 246 12.46 14.89 -3.09
CA PRO A 246 13.18 13.68 -2.70
C PRO A 246 12.25 12.49 -2.45
N ARG A 247 12.57 11.36 -3.06
CA ARG A 247 11.80 10.11 -2.99
C ARG A 247 12.69 8.90 -3.34
N LEU A 248 12.25 7.70 -3.00
CA LEU A 248 13.03 6.48 -3.18
C LEU A 248 13.16 6.04 -4.63
N LYS A 249 12.20 6.39 -5.50
CA LYS A 249 12.12 5.99 -6.91
C LYS A 249 11.74 7.21 -7.77
N PRO A 250 12.16 7.30 -9.04
CA PRO A 250 11.73 8.36 -9.96
C PRO A 250 10.22 8.40 -10.19
N GLY A 251 9.57 7.23 -10.22
CA GLY A 251 8.13 7.04 -10.29
C GLY A 251 7.75 5.75 -9.56
N ASP A 252 6.58 5.70 -8.96
CA ASP A 252 6.03 4.52 -8.31
C ASP A 252 4.76 4.03 -9.00
N ASP A 253 4.38 2.77 -8.76
CA ASP A 253 3.07 2.27 -9.15
C ASP A 253 2.01 3.05 -8.38
N VAL A 254 0.85 3.25 -8.99
CA VAL A 254 -0.20 4.08 -8.43
C VAL A 254 -1.54 3.39 -8.59
N SER A 255 -2.19 3.13 -7.47
CA SER A 255 -3.51 2.51 -7.46
C SER A 255 -4.47 3.24 -6.55
N GLY A 256 -5.73 3.33 -6.97
CA GLY A 256 -6.78 3.92 -6.16
C GLY A 256 -8.17 3.47 -6.58
N ILE A 257 -9.08 3.51 -5.61
CA ILE A 257 -10.51 3.20 -5.78
C ILE A 257 -11.31 4.29 -5.07
N VAL A 258 -12.37 4.78 -5.69
CA VAL A 258 -13.36 5.67 -5.05
C VAL A 258 -14.68 4.93 -4.96
N ALA A 259 -15.20 4.78 -3.74
CA ALA A 259 -16.49 4.19 -3.43
C ALA A 259 -17.42 5.22 -2.79
N LEU A 260 -18.66 5.31 -3.29
CA LEU A 260 -19.75 6.12 -2.73
C LEU A 260 -20.78 5.24 -2.00
N PHE A 261 -21.46 5.82 -1.01
CA PHE A 261 -22.45 5.16 -0.16
C PHE A 261 -23.79 5.87 -0.17
#